data_cd1d3db0951e290e239f73513512ae14
#
_entry.id   cd1d3db0951e290e239f73513512ae14
#
_cell.length_a   1.000
_cell.length_b   1.000
_cell.length_c   1.000
_cell.angle_alpha   90.00
_cell.angle_beta   90.00
_cell.angle_gamma   90.00
#
_symmetry.space_group_name_H-M   'P 1'
#
loop_
_entity.id
_entity.type
_entity.pdbx_description
1 polymer ?
#
loop_
_entity_poly.entity_id
_entity_poly.type
_entity_poly.pdbx_seq_one_letter_code
_entity_poly.pdbx_strand_id
1 'polypeptide(L)'
;MNITISEIKVTPLAVPLKKPYIWSQGTLHHFAVNLIEVTASDGTVGYGECNIGPDQIGTMHILDRLKSGFLNESPYDWVALKKRIFTDFYETQGAWTLRAYNQMMTGFDFAILDLIGKLDKRPIHQILGGAHRKKVGYFFFLQGSTVEEISSHAAEGAAAGQRIFYFKVGRGETLDIEMVRAVRNEIGDARLRLDANEAWDPQEAIRMCRKLEPFDIDFIEQPIPCWSIDALAHVRNSVGIPIVADQSAFTIYEVYEICRKRAADMICIGPVEVGGIQPMLKVAAIAEAAGLKICIHSSFSSGITTSAEYQIGKLIPNLDDGNQIMCQLLKQDIVTSKFNPKNGWMYLPDAPGLGIELDQDALKTAKQTFADVNAI
;
A
#
# COMPACT_ATOMS: atom_id res chain seq x y z
N MET A 1 23.03 -29.20 -1.12
CA MET A 1 22.09 -29.15 -2.28
C MET A 1 21.78 -27.72 -2.55
N ASN A 2 21.77 -27.29 -3.82
CA ASN A 2 21.31 -25.93 -4.14
C ASN A 2 19.79 -25.86 -3.91
N ILE A 3 19.34 -24.90 -3.12
CA ILE A 3 17.91 -24.64 -2.88
C ILE A 3 17.29 -24.06 -4.17
N THR A 4 16.20 -24.66 -4.63
CA THR A 4 15.43 -24.19 -5.78
C THR A 4 13.95 -24.05 -5.41
N ILE A 5 13.20 -23.29 -6.18
CA ILE A 5 11.74 -23.17 -6.06
C ILE A 5 11.11 -24.41 -6.70
N SER A 6 10.45 -25.23 -5.89
CA SER A 6 9.84 -26.50 -6.33
C SER A 6 8.37 -26.36 -6.72
N GLU A 7 7.64 -25.44 -6.06
CA GLU A 7 6.20 -25.23 -6.32
C GLU A 7 5.81 -23.77 -6.08
N ILE A 8 4.87 -23.28 -6.86
CA ILE A 8 4.20 -21.99 -6.62
C ILE A 8 2.69 -22.21 -6.76
N LYS A 9 1.96 -21.83 -5.70
CA LYS A 9 0.51 -21.90 -5.66
C LYS A 9 -0.09 -20.52 -5.54
N VAL A 10 -1.13 -20.23 -6.34
CA VAL A 10 -1.92 -19.01 -6.30
C VAL A 10 -3.33 -19.36 -5.84
N THR A 11 -3.80 -18.69 -4.80
CA THR A 11 -5.14 -18.95 -4.22
C THR A 11 -5.93 -17.64 -4.13
N PRO A 12 -7.07 -17.51 -4.83
CA PRO A 12 -7.91 -16.33 -4.73
C PRO A 12 -8.68 -16.32 -3.42
N LEU A 13 -8.78 -15.14 -2.82
CA LEU A 13 -9.44 -14.91 -1.55
C LEU A 13 -10.30 -13.64 -1.64
N ALA A 14 -11.47 -13.64 -1.02
CA ALA A 14 -12.23 -12.44 -0.71
C ALA A 14 -12.27 -12.27 0.81
N VAL A 15 -11.51 -11.33 1.34
CA VAL A 15 -11.35 -11.14 2.79
C VAL A 15 -12.36 -10.11 3.29
N PRO A 16 -13.36 -10.49 4.11
CA PRO A 16 -14.46 -9.61 4.52
C PRO A 16 -14.00 -8.42 5.36
N LEU A 17 -14.62 -7.25 5.16
CA LEU A 17 -14.40 -6.05 5.96
C LEU A 17 -15.31 -6.00 7.19
N LYS A 18 -14.88 -5.28 8.24
CA LYS A 18 -15.68 -4.95 9.44
C LYS A 18 -16.89 -4.09 9.12
N LYS A 19 -16.66 -3.09 8.25
CA LYS A 19 -17.65 -2.14 7.70
C LYS A 19 -17.33 -1.93 6.23
N PRO A 20 -18.31 -1.53 5.39
CA PRO A 20 -18.03 -1.13 4.01
C PRO A 20 -16.97 -0.02 3.95
N TYR A 21 -16.01 -0.16 3.03
CA TYR A 21 -15.03 0.87 2.74
C TYR A 21 -15.58 1.79 1.65
N ILE A 22 -15.74 3.08 1.96
CA ILE A 22 -16.33 4.07 1.08
C ILE A 22 -15.26 5.08 0.66
N TRP A 23 -15.14 5.32 -0.64
CA TRP A 23 -14.21 6.28 -1.22
C TRP A 23 -14.82 6.95 -2.48
N SER A 24 -14.07 7.85 -3.14
CA SER A 24 -14.55 8.59 -4.32
C SER A 24 -14.97 7.69 -5.50
N GLN A 25 -14.39 6.49 -5.61
CA GLN A 25 -14.61 5.55 -6.72
C GLN A 25 -15.63 4.44 -6.41
N GLY A 26 -16.19 4.38 -5.18
CA GLY A 26 -17.23 3.41 -4.86
C GLY A 26 -17.19 2.83 -3.44
N THR A 27 -17.76 1.64 -3.29
CA THR A 27 -17.87 0.95 -2.01
C THR A 27 -17.40 -0.50 -2.13
N LEU A 28 -16.56 -0.94 -1.18
CA LEU A 28 -16.07 -2.31 -1.08
C LEU A 28 -16.60 -2.98 0.19
N HIS A 29 -16.92 -4.27 0.11
CA HIS A 29 -17.38 -5.09 1.24
C HIS A 29 -16.36 -6.17 1.64
N HIS A 30 -15.39 -6.44 0.80
CA HIS A 30 -14.26 -7.34 1.00
C HIS A 30 -13.04 -6.85 0.23
N PHE A 31 -11.86 -7.29 0.62
CA PHE A 31 -10.65 -7.10 -0.19
C PHE A 31 -10.40 -8.35 -1.04
N ALA A 32 -10.20 -8.16 -2.33
CA ALA A 32 -9.83 -9.20 -3.28
C ALA A 32 -8.32 -9.42 -3.22
N VAL A 33 -7.89 -10.60 -2.79
CA VAL A 33 -6.48 -10.95 -2.60
C VAL A 33 -6.18 -12.26 -3.31
N ASN A 34 -5.10 -12.32 -4.08
CA ASN A 34 -4.52 -13.56 -4.57
C ASN A 34 -3.31 -13.91 -3.68
N LEU A 35 -3.47 -14.88 -2.79
CA LEU A 35 -2.38 -15.42 -1.97
C LEU A 35 -1.40 -16.18 -2.84
N ILE A 36 -0.11 -15.91 -2.70
CA ILE A 36 0.99 -16.59 -3.39
C ILE A 36 1.83 -17.33 -2.36
N GLU A 37 1.93 -18.65 -2.53
CA GLU A 37 2.74 -19.56 -1.73
C GLU A 37 3.90 -20.06 -2.60
N VAL A 38 5.14 -19.81 -2.21
CA VAL A 38 6.36 -20.26 -2.90
C VAL A 38 7.07 -21.27 -2.03
N THR A 39 7.15 -22.51 -2.50
CA THR A 39 7.77 -23.63 -1.78
C THR A 39 9.17 -23.92 -2.35
N ALA A 40 10.16 -23.99 -1.47
CA ALA A 40 11.50 -24.43 -1.83
C ALA A 40 11.64 -25.95 -1.84
N SER A 41 12.73 -26.44 -2.43
CA SER A 41 13.04 -27.88 -2.54
C SER A 41 13.26 -28.59 -1.20
N ASP A 42 13.45 -27.85 -0.09
CA ASP A 42 13.53 -28.38 1.28
C ASP A 42 12.19 -28.36 2.02
N GLY A 43 11.11 -27.87 1.37
CA GLY A 43 9.78 -27.75 1.94
C GLY A 43 9.50 -26.42 2.66
N THR A 44 10.47 -25.52 2.76
CA THR A 44 10.22 -24.16 3.32
C THR A 44 9.28 -23.38 2.43
N VAL A 45 8.28 -22.69 3.03
CA VAL A 45 7.25 -21.93 2.29
C VAL A 45 7.35 -20.45 2.61
N GLY A 46 7.44 -19.62 1.57
CA GLY A 46 7.31 -18.17 1.65
C GLY A 46 5.92 -17.72 1.18
N TYR A 47 5.42 -16.63 1.77
CA TYR A 47 4.09 -16.10 1.53
C TYR A 47 4.14 -14.67 0.97
N GLY A 48 3.28 -14.42 -0.02
CA GLY A 48 3.05 -13.10 -0.59
C GLY A 48 1.60 -12.94 -1.02
N GLU A 49 1.22 -11.74 -1.40
CA GLU A 49 -0.12 -11.48 -1.94
C GLU A 49 -0.08 -10.47 -3.09
N CYS A 50 -0.98 -10.68 -4.04
CA CYS A 50 -1.30 -9.74 -5.10
C CYS A 50 -2.77 -9.36 -4.96
N ASN A 51 -3.04 -8.07 -4.74
CA ASN A 51 -4.38 -7.57 -4.40
C ASN A 51 -4.91 -6.54 -5.40
N ILE A 52 -4.22 -6.34 -6.50
CA ILE A 52 -4.60 -5.40 -7.55
C ILE A 52 -4.61 -6.11 -8.90
N GLY A 53 -5.59 -5.77 -9.69
CA GLY A 53 -5.79 -6.20 -11.05
C GLY A 53 -7.16 -5.75 -11.52
N PRO A 54 -7.40 -5.64 -12.83
CA PRO A 54 -8.69 -5.23 -13.36
C PRO A 54 -9.80 -6.24 -13.02
N ASP A 55 -9.41 -7.49 -12.80
CA ASP A 55 -10.26 -8.60 -12.43
C ASP A 55 -9.44 -9.65 -11.69
N GLN A 56 -9.95 -10.16 -10.57
CA GLN A 56 -9.23 -11.12 -9.74
C GLN A 56 -8.99 -12.46 -10.48
N ILE A 57 -9.96 -12.95 -11.24
CA ILE A 57 -9.85 -14.20 -11.99
C ILE A 57 -8.88 -14.04 -13.16
N GLY A 58 -9.00 -12.95 -13.93
CA GLY A 58 -8.06 -12.61 -14.99
C GLY A 58 -6.63 -12.45 -14.48
N THR A 59 -6.47 -11.81 -13.32
CA THR A 59 -5.16 -11.66 -12.65
C THR A 59 -4.59 -13.02 -12.27
N MET A 60 -5.38 -13.96 -11.75
CA MET A 60 -4.92 -15.33 -11.46
C MET A 60 -4.34 -16.03 -12.69
N HIS A 61 -4.98 -15.92 -13.85
CA HIS A 61 -4.47 -16.53 -15.09
C HIS A 61 -3.11 -15.95 -15.49
N ILE A 62 -2.91 -14.65 -15.29
CA ILE A 62 -1.63 -14.01 -15.56
C ILE A 62 -0.58 -14.47 -14.54
N LEU A 63 -0.92 -14.53 -13.25
CA LEU A 63 -0.02 -15.03 -12.20
C LEU A 63 0.40 -16.49 -12.46
N ASP A 64 -0.53 -17.33 -12.94
CA ASP A 64 -0.24 -18.72 -13.34
C ASP A 64 0.75 -18.83 -14.51
N ARG A 65 0.75 -17.86 -15.43
CA ARG A 65 1.76 -17.78 -16.50
C ARG A 65 3.10 -17.30 -15.96
N LEU A 66 3.11 -16.26 -15.11
CA LEU A 66 4.33 -15.67 -14.56
C LEU A 66 5.09 -16.65 -13.66
N LYS A 67 4.38 -17.49 -12.87
CA LYS A 67 5.01 -18.44 -11.93
C LYS A 67 5.96 -19.42 -12.62
N SER A 68 5.71 -19.79 -13.88
CA SER A 68 6.56 -20.74 -14.60
C SER A 68 8.01 -20.26 -14.76
N GLY A 69 8.23 -18.95 -14.79
CA GLY A 69 9.56 -18.35 -14.90
C GLY A 69 10.41 -18.47 -13.63
N PHE A 70 9.82 -18.86 -12.49
CA PHE A 70 10.51 -19.04 -11.22
C PHE A 70 10.78 -20.51 -10.87
N LEU A 71 10.05 -21.47 -11.45
CA LEU A 71 10.18 -22.87 -11.11
C LEU A 71 11.55 -23.44 -11.46
N ASN A 72 12.10 -24.26 -10.56
CA ASN A 72 13.43 -24.89 -10.63
C ASN A 72 14.61 -23.90 -10.55
N GLU A 73 14.35 -22.63 -10.32
CA GLU A 73 15.37 -21.58 -10.17
C GLU A 73 15.71 -21.35 -8.69
N SER A 74 16.87 -20.77 -8.43
CA SER A 74 17.28 -20.39 -7.08
C SER A 74 16.48 -19.16 -6.62
N PRO A 75 15.86 -19.15 -5.42
CA PRO A 75 15.21 -17.96 -4.89
C PRO A 75 16.19 -16.78 -4.71
N TYR A 76 17.48 -17.05 -4.51
CA TYR A 76 18.51 -16.01 -4.34
C TYR A 76 18.82 -15.24 -5.62
N ASP A 77 18.48 -15.77 -6.79
CA ASP A 77 18.63 -15.10 -8.09
C ASP A 77 17.41 -14.26 -8.50
N TRP A 78 16.50 -14.04 -7.57
CA TRP A 78 15.16 -13.48 -7.83
C TRP A 78 15.17 -12.13 -8.59
N VAL A 79 16.19 -11.27 -8.40
CA VAL A 79 16.32 -9.99 -9.13
C VAL A 79 16.54 -10.23 -10.62
N ALA A 80 17.40 -11.18 -10.97
CA ALA A 80 17.66 -11.56 -12.36
C ALA A 80 16.44 -12.26 -12.95
N LEU A 81 15.79 -13.14 -12.18
CA LEU A 81 14.55 -13.83 -12.57
C LEU A 81 13.45 -12.84 -12.89
N LYS A 82 13.21 -11.88 -12.00
CA LYS A 82 12.21 -10.82 -12.19
C LYS A 82 12.45 -10.03 -13.48
N LYS A 83 13.71 -9.69 -13.78
CA LYS A 83 14.05 -8.98 -15.01
C LYS A 83 13.78 -9.82 -16.25
N ARG A 84 14.15 -11.11 -16.24
CA ARG A 84 13.89 -12.04 -17.33
C ARG A 84 12.39 -12.18 -17.58
N ILE A 85 11.61 -12.46 -16.53
CA ILE A 85 10.15 -12.60 -16.62
C ILE A 85 9.51 -11.31 -17.11
N PHE A 86 10.01 -10.14 -16.69
CA PHE A 86 9.54 -8.85 -17.22
C PHE A 86 9.78 -8.74 -18.73
N THR A 87 10.95 -9.12 -19.22
CA THR A 87 11.26 -9.05 -20.64
C THR A 87 10.29 -9.94 -21.44
N ASP A 88 10.11 -11.18 -21.03
CA ASP A 88 9.19 -12.12 -21.68
C ASP A 88 7.74 -11.62 -21.67
N PHE A 89 7.30 -11.04 -20.55
CA PHE A 89 5.96 -10.46 -20.42
C PHE A 89 5.80 -9.20 -21.27
N TYR A 90 6.78 -8.32 -21.28
CA TYR A 90 6.79 -7.09 -22.05
C TYR A 90 6.72 -7.34 -23.55
N GLU A 91 7.46 -8.34 -24.05
CA GLU A 91 7.46 -8.74 -25.46
C GLU A 91 6.08 -9.25 -25.91
N THR A 92 5.33 -9.87 -25.01
CA THR A 92 4.01 -10.44 -25.31
C THR A 92 2.84 -9.49 -25.05
N GLN A 93 2.95 -8.55 -24.11
CA GLN A 93 1.85 -7.71 -23.64
C GLN A 93 2.03 -6.21 -23.94
N GLY A 94 3.24 -5.78 -24.27
CA GLY A 94 3.56 -4.41 -24.64
C GLY A 94 3.80 -3.45 -23.45
N ALA A 95 4.28 -2.26 -23.77
CA ALA A 95 4.78 -1.28 -22.80
C ALA A 95 3.71 -0.69 -21.85
N TRP A 96 2.45 -0.65 -22.26
CA TRP A 96 1.34 -0.10 -21.46
C TRP A 96 1.01 -0.91 -20.22
N THR A 97 1.54 -2.14 -20.10
CA THR A 97 1.26 -3.05 -18.99
C THR A 97 2.20 -2.88 -17.78
N LEU A 98 3.16 -1.94 -17.80
CA LEU A 98 4.18 -1.81 -16.76
C LEU A 98 3.60 -1.70 -15.34
N ARG A 99 2.58 -0.87 -15.15
CA ARG A 99 1.92 -0.74 -13.83
C ARG A 99 1.28 -2.05 -13.39
N ALA A 100 0.50 -2.69 -14.26
CA ALA A 100 -0.15 -3.97 -13.95
C ALA A 100 0.88 -5.08 -13.66
N TYR A 101 1.98 -5.13 -14.45
CA TYR A 101 3.07 -6.06 -14.20
C TYR A 101 3.70 -5.86 -12.83
N ASN A 102 4.02 -4.63 -12.44
CA ASN A 102 4.59 -4.33 -11.13
C ASN A 102 3.70 -4.84 -10.00
N GLN A 103 2.41 -4.54 -10.07
CA GLN A 103 1.44 -4.96 -9.07
C GLN A 103 1.36 -6.48 -8.93
N MET A 104 1.36 -7.21 -10.05
CA MET A 104 1.36 -8.69 -10.03
C MET A 104 2.67 -9.25 -9.49
N MET A 105 3.81 -8.66 -9.86
CA MET A 105 5.13 -9.12 -9.41
C MET A 105 5.37 -8.91 -7.92
N THR A 106 4.64 -8.01 -7.27
CA THR A 106 4.77 -7.76 -5.83
C THR A 106 4.48 -9.00 -5.00
N GLY A 107 3.47 -9.78 -5.37
CA GLY A 107 3.15 -11.01 -4.64
C GLY A 107 4.28 -12.05 -4.69
N PHE A 108 4.93 -12.21 -5.84
CA PHE A 108 6.12 -13.06 -5.95
C PHE A 108 7.32 -12.48 -5.20
N ASP A 109 7.50 -11.14 -5.25
CA ASP A 109 8.56 -10.45 -4.52
C ASP A 109 8.48 -10.71 -3.02
N PHE A 110 7.30 -10.54 -2.44
CA PHE A 110 7.08 -10.79 -1.02
C PHE A 110 7.30 -12.25 -0.66
N ALA A 111 6.70 -13.17 -1.44
CA ALA A 111 6.81 -14.60 -1.17
C ALA A 111 8.26 -15.11 -1.27
N ILE A 112 9.02 -14.66 -2.26
CA ILE A 112 10.42 -15.07 -2.43
C ILE A 112 11.31 -14.47 -1.33
N LEU A 113 11.11 -13.19 -0.97
CA LEU A 113 11.87 -12.58 0.13
C LEU A 113 11.49 -13.16 1.50
N ASP A 114 10.22 -13.52 1.71
CA ASP A 114 9.81 -14.27 2.92
C ASP A 114 10.48 -15.64 2.96
N LEU A 115 10.50 -16.35 1.84
CA LEU A 115 11.18 -17.64 1.70
C LEU A 115 12.68 -17.52 2.02
N ILE A 116 13.39 -16.56 1.40
CA ILE A 116 14.82 -16.31 1.66
C ILE A 116 15.05 -16.01 3.15
N GLY A 117 14.23 -15.15 3.74
CA GLY A 117 14.32 -14.80 5.15
C GLY A 117 14.13 -16.00 6.08
N LYS A 118 13.23 -16.93 5.75
CA LYS A 118 13.02 -18.17 6.49
C LYS A 118 14.18 -19.14 6.33
N LEU A 119 14.70 -19.32 5.11
CA LEU A 119 15.89 -20.14 4.83
C LEU A 119 17.12 -19.63 5.60
N ASP A 120 17.35 -18.32 5.60
CA ASP A 120 18.47 -17.67 6.25
C ASP A 120 18.24 -17.42 7.76
N LYS A 121 17.02 -17.69 8.25
CA LYS A 121 16.59 -17.43 9.64
C LYS A 121 16.77 -15.97 10.05
N ARG A 122 16.50 -15.03 9.14
CA ARG A 122 16.65 -13.58 9.32
C ARG A 122 15.42 -12.83 8.84
N PRO A 123 15.03 -11.73 9.51
CA PRO A 123 14.00 -10.85 8.98
C PRO A 123 14.49 -10.14 7.71
N ILE A 124 13.55 -9.77 6.83
CA ILE A 124 13.87 -9.17 5.52
C ILE A 124 14.72 -7.92 5.66
N HIS A 125 14.42 -7.03 6.62
CA HIS A 125 15.20 -5.80 6.79
C HIS A 125 16.68 -6.08 7.12
N GLN A 126 17.01 -7.18 7.81
CA GLN A 126 18.42 -7.55 8.07
C GLN A 126 19.12 -8.10 6.83
N ILE A 127 18.39 -8.77 5.93
CA ILE A 127 18.94 -9.24 4.64
C ILE A 127 19.26 -8.04 3.74
N LEU A 128 18.45 -6.98 3.82
CA LEU A 128 18.55 -5.79 2.97
C LEU A 128 19.38 -4.65 3.59
N GLY A 129 20.23 -4.92 4.57
CA GLY A 129 21.22 -3.96 5.08
C GLY A 129 20.99 -3.46 6.50
N GLY A 130 19.91 -3.84 7.17
CA GLY A 130 19.61 -3.46 8.55
C GLY A 130 18.63 -2.30 8.68
N ALA A 131 18.16 -2.05 9.89
CA ALA A 131 17.09 -1.09 10.15
C ALA A 131 17.62 0.30 10.50
N HIS A 132 17.10 1.35 9.86
CA HIS A 132 17.27 2.75 10.27
C HIS A 132 16.48 3.08 11.53
N ARG A 133 15.36 2.38 11.78
CA ARG A 133 14.46 2.66 12.91
C ARG A 133 13.92 1.38 13.55
N LYS A 134 13.60 1.47 14.85
CA LYS A 134 13.05 0.35 15.61
C LYS A 134 11.53 0.24 15.54
N LYS A 135 10.84 1.32 15.21
CA LYS A 135 9.38 1.43 15.14
C LYS A 135 8.98 2.21 13.90
N VAL A 136 7.79 1.93 13.38
CA VAL A 136 7.18 2.64 12.25
C VAL A 136 5.93 3.36 12.74
N GLY A 137 5.73 4.60 12.29
CA GLY A 137 4.58 5.42 12.62
C GLY A 137 3.45 5.23 11.63
N TYR A 138 2.21 5.35 12.12
CA TYR A 138 0.99 5.17 11.35
C TYR A 138 -0.02 6.25 11.68
N PHE A 139 -0.83 6.62 10.69
CA PHE A 139 -1.97 7.50 10.91
C PHE A 139 -3.21 6.71 11.34
N PHE A 140 -4.16 7.42 11.96
CA PHE A 140 -5.47 6.91 12.29
C PHE A 140 -6.42 7.20 11.13
N PHE A 141 -6.87 6.13 10.46
CA PHE A 141 -7.77 6.23 9.31
C PHE A 141 -9.20 6.44 9.77
N LEU A 142 -9.76 7.62 9.50
CA LEU A 142 -11.13 7.96 9.83
C LEU A 142 -12.11 7.39 8.80
N GLN A 143 -13.18 6.78 9.28
CA GLN A 143 -14.29 6.26 8.48
C GLN A 143 -15.60 6.86 8.96
N GLY A 144 -16.46 7.26 8.03
CA GLY A 144 -17.78 7.77 8.28
C GLY A 144 -18.44 8.27 6.99
N SER A 145 -19.75 8.10 6.89
CA SER A 145 -20.56 8.55 5.75
C SER A 145 -21.17 9.93 6.01
N THR A 146 -21.35 10.30 7.26
CA THR A 146 -21.91 11.58 7.71
C THR A 146 -20.91 12.38 8.54
N VAL A 147 -21.19 13.65 8.75
CA VAL A 147 -20.40 14.54 9.59
C VAL A 147 -20.33 14.02 11.04
N GLU A 148 -21.45 13.52 11.55
CA GLU A 148 -21.56 12.98 12.91
C GLU A 148 -20.73 11.72 13.10
N GLU A 149 -20.79 10.80 12.14
CA GLU A 149 -20.01 9.55 12.20
C GLU A 149 -18.51 9.81 12.19
N ILE A 150 -18.03 10.68 11.30
CA ILE A 150 -16.60 10.98 11.17
C ILE A 150 -16.08 11.78 12.37
N SER A 151 -16.89 12.71 12.92
CA SER A 151 -16.60 13.46 14.14
C SER A 151 -16.47 12.52 15.34
N SER A 152 -17.44 11.60 15.54
CA SER A 152 -17.38 10.60 16.60
C SER A 152 -16.13 9.73 16.49
N HIS A 153 -15.77 9.27 15.30
CA HIS A 153 -14.57 8.47 15.09
C HIS A 153 -13.29 9.27 15.32
N ALA A 154 -13.29 10.57 14.99
CA ALA A 154 -12.17 11.46 15.28
C ALA A 154 -11.99 11.67 16.81
N ALA A 155 -13.09 11.85 17.55
CA ALA A 155 -13.08 11.95 19.01
C ALA A 155 -12.53 10.67 19.67
N GLU A 156 -12.91 9.48 19.19
CA GLU A 156 -12.36 8.20 19.65
C GLU A 156 -10.84 8.13 19.44
N GLY A 157 -10.35 8.52 18.25
CA GLY A 157 -8.93 8.55 17.94
C GLY A 157 -8.16 9.56 18.80
N ALA A 158 -8.72 10.75 19.03
CA ALA A 158 -8.12 11.77 19.88
C ALA A 158 -8.02 11.30 21.34
N ALA A 159 -9.08 10.69 21.88
CA ALA A 159 -9.09 10.09 23.22
C ALA A 159 -8.08 8.94 23.36
N ALA A 160 -7.83 8.19 22.27
CA ALA A 160 -6.80 7.15 22.20
C ALA A 160 -5.37 7.69 21.99
N GLY A 161 -5.17 9.02 21.98
CA GLY A 161 -3.87 9.66 21.84
C GLY A 161 -3.24 9.53 20.45
N GLN A 162 -4.06 9.40 19.40
CA GLN A 162 -3.58 9.40 18.03
C GLN A 162 -3.02 10.77 17.65
N ARG A 163 -1.99 10.79 16.81
CA ARG A 163 -1.23 12.02 16.50
C ARG A 163 -1.46 12.53 15.08
N ILE A 164 -1.86 11.64 14.16
CA ILE A 164 -2.04 11.90 12.75
C ILE A 164 -3.36 11.25 12.35
N PHE A 165 -4.25 12.05 11.78
CA PHE A 165 -5.55 11.63 11.31
C PHE A 165 -5.61 11.75 9.79
N TYR A 166 -6.33 10.85 9.16
CA TYR A 166 -6.44 10.79 7.70
C TYR A 166 -7.82 10.35 7.29
N PHE A 167 -8.42 11.00 6.31
CA PHE A 167 -9.67 10.55 5.70
C PHE A 167 -9.86 10.98 4.26
N LYS A 168 -10.80 10.32 3.59
CA LYS A 168 -11.13 10.55 2.20
C LYS A 168 -12.09 11.73 2.03
N VAL A 169 -11.76 12.64 1.09
CA VAL A 169 -12.59 13.74 0.61
C VAL A 169 -12.97 13.53 -0.87
N GLY A 170 -13.55 14.50 -1.54
CA GLY A 170 -14.02 14.36 -2.93
C GLY A 170 -15.46 13.83 -3.01
N ARG A 171 -16.23 14.00 -1.93
CA ARG A 171 -17.65 13.60 -1.84
C ARG A 171 -18.63 14.76 -2.03
N GLY A 172 -18.11 15.92 -2.39
CA GLY A 172 -18.83 17.16 -2.60
C GLY A 172 -18.36 18.28 -1.67
N GLU A 173 -18.22 19.49 -2.22
CA GLU A 173 -17.61 20.63 -1.55
C GLU A 173 -18.16 20.90 -0.14
N THR A 174 -19.50 21.01 -0.01
CA THR A 174 -20.14 21.33 1.27
C THR A 174 -19.86 20.26 2.30
N LEU A 175 -20.06 18.98 1.95
CA LEU A 175 -19.86 17.84 2.83
C LEU A 175 -18.39 17.72 3.28
N ASP A 176 -17.45 17.86 2.34
CA ASP A 176 -16.03 17.76 2.63
C ASP A 176 -15.58 18.85 3.62
N ILE A 177 -16.01 20.10 3.43
CA ILE A 177 -15.66 21.21 4.33
C ILE A 177 -16.30 21.02 5.72
N GLU A 178 -17.54 20.56 5.80
CA GLU A 178 -18.22 20.30 7.08
C GLU A 178 -17.53 19.16 7.84
N MET A 179 -17.16 18.07 7.15
CA MET A 179 -16.41 16.97 7.76
C MET A 179 -15.03 17.41 8.25
N VAL A 180 -14.26 18.15 7.44
CA VAL A 180 -12.96 18.68 7.84
C VAL A 180 -13.07 19.57 9.08
N ARG A 181 -14.07 20.46 9.12
CA ARG A 181 -14.32 21.32 10.28
C ARG A 181 -14.64 20.49 11.53
N ALA A 182 -15.54 19.52 11.39
CA ALA A 182 -15.93 18.65 12.52
C ALA A 182 -14.73 17.84 13.05
N VAL A 183 -13.96 17.23 12.15
CA VAL A 183 -12.75 16.48 12.55
C VAL A 183 -11.74 17.39 13.24
N ARG A 184 -11.45 18.58 12.67
CA ARG A 184 -10.50 19.53 13.26
C ARG A 184 -10.89 19.95 14.68
N ASN A 185 -12.18 20.14 14.93
CA ASN A 185 -12.69 20.48 16.26
C ASN A 185 -12.42 19.37 17.29
N GLU A 186 -12.49 18.09 16.88
CA GLU A 186 -12.24 16.95 17.77
C GLU A 186 -10.76 16.67 18.02
N ILE A 187 -9.91 16.84 17.01
CA ILE A 187 -8.50 16.42 17.08
C ILE A 187 -7.55 17.55 17.55
N GLY A 188 -8.04 18.78 17.72
CA GLY A 188 -7.21 19.93 18.13
C GLY A 188 -6.06 20.18 17.15
N ASP A 189 -4.82 20.27 17.63
CA ASP A 189 -3.62 20.56 16.83
C ASP A 189 -2.96 19.31 16.20
N ALA A 190 -3.60 18.14 16.28
CA ALA A 190 -3.07 16.94 15.65
C ALA A 190 -3.03 17.08 14.13
N ARG A 191 -2.06 16.43 13.47
CA ARG A 191 -1.90 16.46 12.01
C ARG A 191 -3.13 15.88 11.32
N LEU A 192 -3.67 16.62 10.35
CA LEU A 192 -4.85 16.21 9.57
C LEU A 192 -4.47 16.08 8.11
N ARG A 193 -4.64 14.91 7.53
CA ARG A 193 -4.36 14.56 6.14
C ARG A 193 -5.63 14.25 5.40
N LEU A 194 -5.73 14.72 4.19
CA LEU A 194 -6.88 14.51 3.32
C LEU A 194 -6.45 13.82 2.04
N ASP A 195 -7.30 12.94 1.54
CA ASP A 195 -7.07 12.27 0.26
C ASP A 195 -8.30 12.43 -0.64
N ALA A 196 -8.10 13.08 -1.75
CA ALA A 196 -9.12 13.31 -2.74
C ALA A 196 -9.27 12.15 -3.74
N ASN A 197 -8.28 11.24 -3.83
CA ASN A 197 -8.27 10.14 -4.78
C ASN A 197 -8.74 10.55 -6.19
N GLU A 198 -8.07 11.56 -6.77
CA GLU A 198 -8.31 12.03 -8.13
C GLU A 198 -9.71 12.69 -8.36
N ALA A 199 -10.40 13.12 -7.29
CA ALA A 199 -11.79 13.55 -7.39
C ALA A 199 -12.00 14.89 -8.12
N TRP A 200 -11.00 15.76 -8.18
CA TRP A 200 -11.14 17.13 -8.68
C TRP A 200 -10.43 17.35 -10.01
N ASP A 201 -10.95 18.26 -10.83
CA ASP A 201 -10.14 18.85 -11.88
C ASP A 201 -9.11 19.86 -11.31
N PRO A 202 -8.12 20.34 -12.07
CA PRO A 202 -7.08 21.23 -11.53
C PRO A 202 -7.63 22.55 -10.97
N GLN A 203 -8.68 23.12 -11.55
CA GLN A 203 -9.27 24.38 -11.07
C GLN A 203 -10.08 24.16 -9.80
N GLU A 204 -10.81 23.06 -9.74
CA GLU A 204 -11.54 22.65 -8.55
C GLU A 204 -10.58 22.32 -7.40
N ALA A 205 -9.50 21.59 -7.66
CA ALA A 205 -8.47 21.29 -6.68
C ALA A 205 -7.88 22.56 -6.04
N ILE A 206 -7.52 23.55 -6.86
CA ILE A 206 -7.01 24.85 -6.37
C ILE A 206 -8.07 25.56 -5.52
N ARG A 207 -9.34 25.56 -5.96
CA ARG A 207 -10.43 26.17 -5.21
C ARG A 207 -10.67 25.47 -3.87
N MET A 208 -10.71 24.14 -3.87
CA MET A 208 -10.90 23.34 -2.65
C MET A 208 -9.75 23.50 -1.67
N CYS A 209 -8.50 23.42 -2.13
CA CYS A 209 -7.33 23.66 -1.28
C CYS A 209 -7.43 25.02 -0.58
N ARG A 210 -7.75 26.10 -1.30
CA ARG A 210 -7.92 27.45 -0.70
C ARG A 210 -9.01 27.52 0.36
N LYS A 211 -10.12 26.78 0.18
CA LYS A 211 -11.21 26.69 1.17
C LYS A 211 -10.81 25.87 2.40
N LEU A 212 -9.87 24.95 2.24
CA LEU A 212 -9.37 24.06 3.30
C LEU A 212 -8.17 24.63 4.06
N GLU A 213 -7.47 25.65 3.53
CA GLU A 213 -6.34 26.31 4.20
C GLU A 213 -6.61 26.72 5.65
N PRO A 214 -7.81 27.26 6.03
CA PRO A 214 -8.08 27.66 7.41
C PRO A 214 -8.08 26.50 8.44
N PHE A 215 -8.08 25.25 7.98
CA PHE A 215 -8.17 24.08 8.85
C PHE A 215 -6.80 23.43 9.16
N ASP A 216 -5.69 24.08 8.86
CA ASP A 216 -4.32 23.59 9.14
C ASP A 216 -4.10 22.14 8.65
N ILE A 217 -4.29 21.94 7.35
CA ILE A 217 -4.16 20.64 6.69
C ILE A 217 -2.68 20.29 6.47
N ASP A 218 -2.25 19.13 6.97
CA ASP A 218 -0.88 18.63 6.82
C ASP A 218 -0.50 18.40 5.34
N PHE A 219 -1.44 17.81 4.58
CA PHE A 219 -1.36 17.72 3.13
C PHE A 219 -2.71 17.29 2.49
N ILE A 220 -2.82 17.49 1.18
CA ILE A 220 -3.84 16.89 0.33
C ILE A 220 -3.18 15.92 -0.64
N GLU A 221 -3.60 14.65 -0.57
CA GLU A 221 -3.12 13.56 -1.41
C GLU A 221 -3.93 13.47 -2.69
N GLN A 222 -3.23 13.30 -3.81
CA GLN A 222 -3.71 13.11 -5.18
C GLN A 222 -5.01 13.86 -5.51
N PRO A 223 -4.99 15.20 -5.52
CA PRO A 223 -6.19 16.00 -5.71
C PRO A 223 -6.82 15.83 -7.09
N ILE A 224 -6.01 15.55 -8.13
CA ILE A 224 -6.41 15.49 -9.53
C ILE A 224 -6.02 14.14 -10.17
N PRO A 225 -6.66 13.76 -11.31
CA PRO A 225 -6.29 12.57 -12.06
C PRO A 225 -4.81 12.50 -12.40
N CYS A 226 -4.25 11.29 -12.32
CA CYS A 226 -2.81 11.00 -12.47
C CYS A 226 -2.24 11.21 -13.89
N TRP A 227 -3.05 11.60 -14.85
CA TRP A 227 -2.70 11.65 -16.27
C TRP A 227 -1.69 12.73 -16.63
N SER A 228 -1.51 13.73 -15.77
CA SER A 228 -0.61 14.86 -16.05
C SER A 228 0.16 15.31 -14.81
N ILE A 229 1.46 14.99 -14.76
CA ILE A 229 2.36 15.48 -13.73
C ILE A 229 2.54 17.00 -13.82
N ASP A 230 2.44 17.59 -15.01
CA ASP A 230 2.49 19.06 -15.17
C ASP A 230 1.26 19.74 -14.56
N ALA A 231 0.08 19.13 -14.70
CA ALA A 231 -1.14 19.65 -14.05
C ALA A 231 -1.02 19.53 -12.51
N LEU A 232 -0.46 18.45 -11.99
CA LEU A 232 -0.19 18.29 -10.55
C LEU A 232 0.78 19.35 -10.05
N ALA A 233 1.87 19.61 -10.80
CA ALA A 233 2.82 20.68 -10.51
C ALA A 233 2.16 22.07 -10.52
N HIS A 234 1.22 22.30 -11.45
CA HIS A 234 0.45 23.54 -11.48
C HIS A 234 -0.42 23.72 -10.24
N VAL A 235 -1.15 22.68 -9.82
CA VAL A 235 -1.95 22.69 -8.58
C VAL A 235 -1.04 22.99 -7.39
N ARG A 236 0.04 22.21 -7.22
CA ARG A 236 1.00 22.36 -6.13
C ARG A 236 1.54 23.79 -6.01
N ASN A 237 1.88 24.43 -7.15
CA ASN A 237 2.42 25.79 -7.16
C ASN A 237 1.35 26.90 -6.96
N SER A 238 0.05 26.54 -6.97
CA SER A 238 -1.07 27.49 -6.87
C SER A 238 -1.72 27.56 -5.49
N VAL A 239 -1.28 26.70 -4.54
CA VAL A 239 -1.89 26.55 -3.21
C VAL A 239 -0.86 26.57 -2.10
N GLY A 240 -1.30 26.88 -0.86
CA GLY A 240 -0.43 26.88 0.34
C GLY A 240 -0.36 25.52 1.05
N ILE A 241 -1.38 24.67 0.89
CA ILE A 241 -1.40 23.31 1.48
C ILE A 241 -0.42 22.41 0.69
N PRO A 242 0.44 21.63 1.36
CA PRO A 242 1.31 20.65 0.70
C PRO A 242 0.50 19.65 -0.13
N ILE A 243 0.99 19.33 -1.33
CA ILE A 243 0.39 18.34 -2.23
C ILE A 243 1.23 17.07 -2.23
N VAL A 244 0.55 15.93 -2.11
CA VAL A 244 1.19 14.60 -2.11
C VAL A 244 0.77 13.82 -3.35
N ALA A 245 1.72 13.20 -4.02
CA ALA A 245 1.47 12.33 -5.16
C ALA A 245 1.27 10.89 -4.69
N ASP A 246 0.20 10.23 -5.15
CA ASP A 246 -0.13 8.81 -4.96
C ASP A 246 -0.32 8.14 -6.33
N GLN A 247 -1.49 8.19 -6.96
CA GLN A 247 -1.77 7.55 -8.25
C GLN A 247 -0.86 8.04 -9.39
N SER A 248 -0.25 9.20 -9.24
CA SER A 248 0.77 9.71 -10.18
C SER A 248 2.15 9.04 -10.04
N ALA A 249 2.39 8.19 -9.02
CA ALA A 249 3.72 7.74 -8.59
C ALA A 249 3.92 6.20 -8.65
N PHE A 250 3.24 5.47 -9.54
CA PHE A 250 3.20 4.00 -9.58
C PHE A 250 4.46 3.33 -10.16
N THR A 251 5.42 4.10 -10.64
CA THR A 251 6.68 3.57 -11.17
C THR A 251 7.86 4.45 -10.76
N ILE A 252 9.07 3.88 -10.75
CA ILE A 252 10.30 4.65 -10.49
C ILE A 252 10.49 5.80 -11.50
N TYR A 253 9.97 5.67 -12.71
CA TYR A 253 10.07 6.69 -13.77
C TYR A 253 9.14 7.87 -13.47
N GLU A 254 7.92 7.58 -13.06
CA GLU A 254 6.95 8.61 -12.64
C GLU A 254 7.43 9.35 -11.39
N VAL A 255 7.95 8.63 -10.40
CA VAL A 255 8.54 9.26 -9.20
C VAL A 255 9.70 10.18 -9.57
N TYR A 256 10.59 9.76 -10.49
CA TYR A 256 11.65 10.62 -11.00
C TYR A 256 11.10 11.89 -11.66
N GLU A 257 10.06 11.78 -12.52
CA GLU A 257 9.45 12.94 -13.17
C GLU A 257 8.74 13.87 -12.18
N ILE A 258 8.06 13.33 -11.16
CA ILE A 258 7.47 14.12 -10.07
C ILE A 258 8.55 14.93 -9.35
N CYS A 259 9.65 14.29 -8.97
CA CYS A 259 10.79 14.96 -8.32
C CYS A 259 11.42 16.03 -9.23
N ARG A 260 11.69 15.70 -10.49
CA ARG A 260 12.28 16.61 -11.47
C ARG A 260 11.43 17.84 -11.72
N LYS A 261 10.11 17.69 -11.80
CA LYS A 261 9.15 18.76 -12.04
C LYS A 261 8.71 19.47 -10.75
N ARG A 262 9.12 18.98 -9.59
CA ARG A 262 8.64 19.46 -8.29
C ARG A 262 7.12 19.46 -8.22
N ALA A 263 6.51 18.36 -8.67
CA ALA A 263 5.05 18.26 -8.80
C ALA A 263 4.34 17.92 -7.47
N ALA A 264 5.09 17.52 -6.44
CA ALA A 264 4.56 17.20 -5.12
C ALA A 264 5.56 17.58 -4.02
N ASP A 265 5.09 17.66 -2.78
CA ASP A 265 5.87 17.94 -1.57
C ASP A 265 6.25 16.67 -0.81
N MET A 266 5.59 15.55 -1.12
CA MET A 266 5.84 14.21 -0.58
C MET A 266 5.34 13.17 -1.59
N ILE A 267 5.86 11.96 -1.52
CA ILE A 267 5.39 10.80 -2.29
C ILE A 267 4.66 9.85 -1.34
N CYS A 268 3.41 9.55 -1.62
CA CYS A 268 2.64 8.49 -0.98
C CYS A 268 2.59 7.32 -1.95
N ILE A 269 3.17 6.17 -1.58
CA ILE A 269 3.29 5.03 -2.47
C ILE A 269 3.57 3.75 -1.67
N GLY A 270 3.03 2.64 -2.14
CA GLY A 270 3.28 1.33 -1.55
C GLY A 270 4.16 0.42 -2.39
N PRO A 271 4.66 -0.65 -1.79
CA PRO A 271 5.42 -1.66 -2.52
C PRO A 271 4.59 -2.37 -3.59
N VAL A 272 3.27 -2.40 -3.43
CA VAL A 272 2.36 -3.07 -4.38
C VAL A 272 2.41 -2.38 -5.74
N GLU A 273 2.35 -1.06 -5.77
CA GLU A 273 2.33 -0.27 -7.00
C GLU A 273 3.64 -0.37 -7.77
N VAL A 274 4.77 -0.35 -7.08
CA VAL A 274 6.10 -0.33 -7.70
C VAL A 274 6.69 -1.70 -7.96
N GLY A 275 6.04 -2.76 -7.50
CA GLY A 275 6.44 -4.14 -7.79
C GLY A 275 7.35 -4.79 -6.76
N GLY A 276 7.21 -4.45 -5.48
CA GLY A 276 7.83 -5.12 -4.36
C GLY A 276 8.81 -4.27 -3.55
N ILE A 277 9.53 -4.93 -2.66
CA ILE A 277 10.39 -4.29 -1.64
C ILE A 277 11.58 -3.58 -2.28
N GLN A 278 12.30 -4.24 -3.20
CA GLN A 278 13.46 -3.60 -3.83
C GLN A 278 13.13 -2.39 -4.70
N PRO A 279 12.09 -2.42 -5.56
CA PRO A 279 11.66 -1.23 -6.27
C PRO A 279 11.25 -0.09 -5.33
N MET A 280 10.62 -0.41 -4.19
CA MET A 280 10.26 0.60 -3.19
C MET A 280 11.49 1.29 -2.59
N LEU A 281 12.58 0.57 -2.35
CA LEU A 281 13.84 1.18 -1.90
C LEU A 281 14.46 2.10 -2.96
N LYS A 282 14.28 1.81 -4.26
CA LYS A 282 14.70 2.71 -5.35
C LYS A 282 13.87 3.99 -5.38
N VAL A 283 12.56 3.87 -5.20
CA VAL A 283 11.65 5.03 -5.06
C VAL A 283 12.10 5.90 -3.90
N ALA A 284 12.36 5.31 -2.73
CA ALA A 284 12.81 6.04 -1.56
C ALA A 284 14.12 6.79 -1.80
N ALA A 285 15.09 6.18 -2.48
CA ALA A 285 16.36 6.81 -2.81
C ALA A 285 16.19 7.97 -3.81
N ILE A 286 15.30 7.86 -4.80
CA ILE A 286 14.99 8.95 -5.74
C ILE A 286 14.36 10.14 -4.99
N ALA A 287 13.38 9.86 -4.12
CA ALA A 287 12.70 10.87 -3.32
C ALA A 287 13.68 11.54 -2.32
N GLU A 288 14.54 10.76 -1.66
CA GLU A 288 15.57 11.25 -0.75
C GLU A 288 16.52 12.23 -1.46
N ALA A 289 17.01 11.86 -2.65
CA ALA A 289 17.88 12.72 -3.46
C ALA A 289 17.20 14.04 -3.88
N ALA A 290 15.86 14.05 -4.00
CA ALA A 290 15.06 15.24 -4.28
C ALA A 290 14.65 16.01 -3.01
N GLY A 291 15.02 15.54 -1.81
CA GLY A 291 14.63 16.15 -0.53
C GLY A 291 13.19 15.86 -0.11
N LEU A 292 12.53 14.86 -0.71
CA LEU A 292 11.15 14.48 -0.42
C LEU A 292 11.07 13.34 0.59
N LYS A 293 10.02 13.35 1.42
CA LYS A 293 9.67 12.21 2.27
C LYS A 293 8.82 11.20 1.51
N ILE A 294 8.81 9.97 2.04
CA ILE A 294 7.91 8.89 1.63
C ILE A 294 6.86 8.68 2.73
N CYS A 295 5.61 8.61 2.35
CA CYS A 295 4.54 8.00 3.12
C CYS A 295 4.22 6.64 2.50
N ILE A 296 4.24 5.56 3.27
CA ILE A 296 3.84 4.26 2.74
C ILE A 296 2.31 4.21 2.66
N HIS A 297 1.83 4.10 1.45
CA HIS A 297 0.46 3.78 1.10
C HIS A 297 0.29 2.26 1.19
N SER A 298 -0.88 1.81 1.59
CA SER A 298 -1.28 0.41 1.60
C SER A 298 -2.51 0.23 0.72
N SER A 299 -2.42 -0.68 -0.22
CA SER A 299 -3.58 -1.05 -1.04
C SER A 299 -4.54 -1.97 -0.28
N PHE A 300 -5.64 -2.41 -0.89
CA PHE A 300 -6.68 -3.28 -0.29
C PHE A 300 -6.12 -4.66 0.07
N SER A 301 -5.37 -4.74 1.18
CA SER A 301 -4.44 -5.82 1.50
C SER A 301 -4.69 -6.45 2.86
N SER A 302 -4.07 -7.63 3.06
CA SER A 302 -4.01 -8.34 4.34
C SER A 302 -2.77 -7.97 5.15
N GLY A 303 -2.58 -8.65 6.27
CA GLY A 303 -1.39 -8.53 7.10
C GLY A 303 -0.10 -9.00 6.42
N ILE A 304 -0.16 -9.70 5.30
CA ILE A 304 1.03 -10.06 4.50
C ILE A 304 1.69 -8.79 3.97
N THR A 305 0.92 -7.96 3.24
CA THR A 305 1.42 -6.66 2.75
C THR A 305 1.79 -5.73 3.90
N THR A 306 0.96 -5.64 4.95
CA THR A 306 1.27 -4.81 6.13
C THR A 306 2.61 -5.20 6.76
N SER A 307 2.94 -6.49 6.84
CA SER A 307 4.25 -6.92 7.33
C SER A 307 5.39 -6.50 6.40
N ALA A 308 5.22 -6.66 5.08
CA ALA A 308 6.21 -6.20 4.10
C ALA A 308 6.43 -4.69 4.21
N GLU A 309 5.36 -3.90 4.31
CA GLU A 309 5.40 -2.44 4.49
C GLU A 309 6.12 -2.04 5.80
N TYR A 310 5.89 -2.78 6.88
CA TYR A 310 6.62 -2.59 8.14
C TYR A 310 8.12 -2.86 7.98
N GLN A 311 8.50 -3.95 7.31
CA GLN A 311 9.91 -4.27 7.03
C GLN A 311 10.57 -3.16 6.18
N ILE A 312 9.87 -2.69 5.15
CA ILE A 312 10.31 -1.56 4.31
C ILE A 312 10.42 -0.27 5.13
N GLY A 313 9.44 0.02 5.97
CA GLY A 313 9.41 1.20 6.83
C GLY A 313 10.62 1.27 7.77
N LYS A 314 11.17 0.12 8.18
CA LYS A 314 12.41 0.05 8.95
C LYS A 314 13.64 0.44 8.12
N LEU A 315 13.61 0.27 6.79
CA LEU A 315 14.74 0.46 5.87
C LEU A 315 14.83 1.89 5.31
N ILE A 316 13.71 2.59 5.14
CA ILE A 316 13.65 3.89 4.45
C ILE A 316 14.09 5.03 5.37
N PRO A 317 15.20 5.78 5.05
CA PRO A 317 15.67 6.88 5.89
C PRO A 317 14.70 8.06 5.93
N ASN A 318 14.15 8.45 4.77
CA ASN A 318 13.25 9.58 4.56
C ASN A 318 11.76 9.24 4.73
N LEU A 319 11.43 8.19 5.52
CA LEU A 319 10.05 7.81 5.81
C LEU A 319 9.37 8.83 6.73
N ASP A 320 8.14 9.20 6.40
CA ASP A 320 7.24 9.96 7.28
C ASP A 320 6.69 9.09 8.42
N ASP A 321 6.21 9.73 9.50
CA ASP A 321 5.69 9.04 10.68
C ASP A 321 4.21 8.66 10.61
N GLY A 322 3.55 8.92 9.48
CA GLY A 322 2.13 8.59 9.29
C GLY A 322 1.93 7.74 8.05
N ASN A 323 2.12 6.43 8.18
CA ASN A 323 1.92 5.46 7.11
C ASN A 323 0.55 4.79 7.22
N GLN A 324 0.10 4.10 6.19
CA GLN A 324 -1.20 3.43 6.15
C GLN A 324 -1.13 2.00 6.68
N ILE A 325 -2.22 1.52 7.25
CA ILE A 325 -2.47 0.10 7.55
C ILE A 325 -3.90 -0.24 7.11
N MET A 326 -4.05 -1.12 6.11
CA MET A 326 -5.37 -1.51 5.62
C MET A 326 -5.91 -2.79 6.24
N CYS A 327 -5.07 -3.71 6.69
CA CYS A 327 -5.51 -4.95 7.32
C CYS A 327 -6.35 -4.75 8.60
N GLN A 328 -6.25 -3.58 9.24
CA GLN A 328 -7.11 -3.22 10.38
C GLN A 328 -8.60 -3.12 10.03
N LEU A 329 -8.93 -2.93 8.76
CA LEU A 329 -10.31 -2.86 8.26
C LEU A 329 -10.94 -4.25 8.09
N LEU A 330 -10.13 -5.31 8.06
CA LEU A 330 -10.57 -6.69 7.89
C LEU A 330 -11.33 -7.18 9.13
N LYS A 331 -12.42 -7.91 8.89
CA LYS A 331 -13.18 -8.58 9.96
C LYS A 331 -12.30 -9.61 10.68
N GLN A 332 -11.55 -10.37 9.92
CA GLN A 332 -10.52 -11.30 10.36
C GLN A 332 -9.39 -11.29 9.32
N ASP A 333 -8.15 -11.10 9.77
CA ASP A 333 -6.98 -11.15 8.90
C ASP A 333 -6.60 -12.60 8.60
N ILE A 334 -6.03 -12.84 7.42
CA ILE A 334 -5.54 -14.16 7.00
C ILE A 334 -4.19 -14.54 7.62
N VAL A 335 -3.61 -13.66 8.42
CA VAL A 335 -2.41 -13.93 9.23
C VAL A 335 -2.72 -13.85 10.73
N THR A 336 -1.97 -14.62 11.54
CA THR A 336 -2.14 -14.64 13.00
C THR A 336 -1.58 -13.39 13.69
N SER A 337 -0.63 -12.70 13.04
CA SER A 337 0.01 -11.49 13.55
C SER A 337 -0.99 -10.35 13.78
N LYS A 338 -0.76 -9.55 14.83
CA LYS A 338 -1.63 -8.43 15.18
C LYS A 338 -0.91 -7.10 14.92
N PHE A 339 -1.44 -6.33 13.98
CA PHE A 339 -0.90 -5.04 13.55
C PHE A 339 -1.66 -3.90 14.25
N ASN A 340 -1.38 -3.68 15.53
CA ASN A 340 -2.05 -2.71 16.38
C ASN A 340 -1.08 -1.60 16.84
N PRO A 341 -0.98 -0.47 16.13
CA PRO A 341 -0.18 0.67 16.59
C PRO A 341 -0.67 1.19 17.94
N LYS A 342 0.26 1.50 18.84
CA LYS A 342 -0.01 2.18 20.11
C LYS A 342 0.42 3.64 19.97
N ASN A 343 -0.51 4.57 20.21
CA ASN A 343 -0.27 6.00 20.03
C ASN A 343 0.34 6.34 18.65
N GLY A 344 -0.15 5.67 17.60
CA GLY A 344 0.32 5.84 16.23
C GLY A 344 1.67 5.18 15.92
N TRP A 345 2.25 4.37 16.81
CA TRP A 345 3.50 3.66 16.58
C TRP A 345 3.33 2.15 16.66
N MET A 346 3.94 1.42 15.72
CA MET A 346 4.01 -0.03 15.73
C MET A 346 5.45 -0.50 15.95
N TYR A 347 5.58 -1.50 16.79
CA TYR A 347 6.79 -2.27 17.00
C TYR A 347 6.43 -3.75 16.86
N LEU A 348 7.05 -4.42 15.89
CA LEU A 348 6.95 -5.87 15.73
C LEU A 348 8.30 -6.50 16.09
N PRO A 349 8.30 -7.63 16.81
CA PRO A 349 9.53 -8.38 17.09
C PRO A 349 10.15 -8.88 15.78
N ASP A 350 11.47 -9.00 15.78
CA ASP A 350 12.19 -9.58 14.66
C ASP A 350 11.89 -11.07 14.56
N ALA A 351 11.48 -11.52 13.37
CA ALA A 351 11.23 -12.91 13.04
C ALA A 351 11.68 -13.20 11.61
N PRO A 352 12.02 -14.44 11.26
CA PRO A 352 12.45 -14.81 9.91
C PRO A 352 11.44 -14.40 8.83
N GLY A 353 11.95 -13.97 7.69
CA GLY A 353 11.13 -13.53 6.56
C GLY A 353 10.30 -12.31 6.89
N LEU A 354 9.02 -12.36 6.55
CA LEU A 354 8.00 -11.35 6.90
C LEU A 354 7.58 -11.44 8.38
N GLY A 355 7.91 -12.53 9.08
CA GLY A 355 7.48 -12.73 10.47
C GLY A 355 5.99 -13.01 10.63
N ILE A 356 5.39 -13.68 9.66
CA ILE A 356 3.96 -14.02 9.63
C ILE A 356 3.73 -15.53 9.59
N GLU A 357 2.57 -15.93 10.10
CA GLU A 357 1.99 -17.25 9.92
C GLU A 357 0.54 -17.11 9.47
N LEU A 358 0.08 -18.03 8.60
CA LEU A 358 -1.28 -17.99 8.08
C LEU A 358 -2.30 -18.51 9.10
N ASP A 359 -3.42 -17.81 9.23
CA ASP A 359 -4.59 -18.26 9.99
C ASP A 359 -5.47 -19.16 9.11
N GLN A 360 -5.47 -20.46 9.38
CA GLN A 360 -6.14 -21.46 8.55
C GLN A 360 -7.67 -21.31 8.55
N ASP A 361 -8.27 -20.88 9.66
CA ASP A 361 -9.72 -20.66 9.75
C ASP A 361 -10.12 -19.40 8.97
N ALA A 362 -9.34 -18.32 9.07
CA ALA A 362 -9.52 -17.12 8.26
C ALA A 362 -9.38 -17.41 6.76
N LEU A 363 -8.38 -18.19 6.37
CA LEU A 363 -8.19 -18.61 4.98
C LEU A 363 -9.37 -19.42 4.45
N LYS A 364 -9.90 -20.35 5.25
CA LYS A 364 -11.10 -21.12 4.88
C LYS A 364 -12.29 -20.20 4.65
N THR A 365 -12.50 -19.24 5.55
CA THR A 365 -13.57 -18.24 5.44
C THR A 365 -13.40 -17.38 4.18
N ALA A 366 -12.19 -16.88 3.91
CA ALA A 366 -11.91 -16.04 2.76
C ALA A 366 -12.06 -16.78 1.42
N LYS A 367 -11.72 -18.08 1.37
CA LYS A 367 -11.97 -18.96 0.20
C LYS A 367 -13.48 -19.17 -0.04
N GLN A 368 -14.25 -19.40 1.03
CA GLN A 368 -15.69 -19.54 0.91
C GLN A 368 -16.34 -18.24 0.45
N THR A 369 -15.96 -17.11 1.03
CA THR A 369 -16.44 -15.78 0.59
C THR A 369 -16.13 -15.54 -0.88
N PHE A 370 -14.90 -15.90 -1.35
CA PHE A 370 -14.56 -15.78 -2.77
C PHE A 370 -15.48 -16.62 -3.65
N ALA A 371 -15.78 -17.86 -3.26
CA ALA A 371 -16.69 -18.72 -3.99
C ALA A 371 -18.12 -18.14 -4.03
N ASP A 372 -18.60 -17.59 -2.91
CA ASP A 372 -19.95 -17.04 -2.78
C ASP A 372 -20.13 -15.75 -3.64
N VAL A 373 -19.13 -14.86 -3.68
CA VAL A 373 -19.22 -13.61 -4.46
C VAL A 373 -18.99 -13.80 -5.95
N ASN A 374 -18.39 -14.91 -6.36
CA ASN A 374 -18.15 -15.27 -7.77
C ASN A 374 -19.04 -16.43 -8.24
N ALA A 375 -20.00 -16.89 -7.42
CA ALA A 375 -21.01 -17.84 -7.87
C ALA A 375 -21.92 -17.16 -8.90
N ILE A 376 -21.87 -17.65 -10.17
CA ILE A 376 -22.72 -17.21 -11.28
C ILE A 376 -24.00 -18.04 -11.27
#